data_2aa6cb2a0803e975a30f28eaadcb5a6b
#
_entry.id   2aa6cb2a0803e975a30f28eaadcb5a6b
#
_cell.length_a   1.000
_cell.length_b   1.000
_cell.length_c   1.000
_cell.angle_alpha   90.00
_cell.angle_beta   90.00
_cell.angle_gamma   90.00
#
_symmetry.space_group_name_H-M   'P 1'
#
loop_
_entity.id
_entity.type
_entity.pdbx_description
1 polymer ?
#
loop_
_entity_poly.entity_id
_entity_poly.type
_entity_poly.pdbx_seq_one_letter_code
_entity_poly.pdbx_strand_id
1 'polypeptide(L)'
;DLEAIHGSFGYPVMVKPRGEGSSLGVSRANDALELQRAVAAALEYDDVAIVERFVEGVEVDVGILDGRVLGAIEIAPKKGFYDYEAKYTPGMTDYFMPARLPPARLSGVQNLALRAARALGVTGAVRVDLLVTSGENEYVLEVNTLPGMTQTSLLPKIAASAGYDFGA
;
A
#
# COMPACT_ATOMS: atom_id res chain seq x y z
N ASP A 1 22.60 16.41 -5.03
CA ASP A 1 21.80 17.57 -5.47
C ASP A 1 20.32 17.19 -5.41
N LEU A 2 19.62 17.64 -4.34
CA LEU A 2 18.21 17.29 -4.10
C LEU A 2 17.26 17.85 -5.17
N GLU A 3 17.63 18.92 -5.87
CA GLU A 3 16.83 19.46 -6.96
C GLU A 3 16.76 18.52 -8.17
N ALA A 4 17.77 17.66 -8.35
CA ALA A 4 17.79 16.66 -9.41
C ALA A 4 17.05 15.36 -9.04
N ILE A 5 16.76 15.13 -7.76
CA ILE A 5 16.20 13.85 -7.27
C ILE A 5 14.74 13.66 -7.68
N HIS A 6 13.92 14.73 -7.71
CA HIS A 6 12.51 14.61 -8.12
C HIS A 6 12.33 14.23 -9.60
N GLY A 7 13.44 14.13 -10.36
CA GLY A 7 13.44 13.65 -11.74
C GLY A 7 12.52 14.44 -12.65
N SER A 8 11.96 13.76 -13.65
CA SER A 8 11.06 14.36 -14.63
C SER A 8 9.60 14.45 -14.19
N PHE A 9 9.24 13.96 -13.00
CA PHE A 9 7.83 13.89 -12.58
C PHE A 9 7.39 15.06 -11.66
N GLY A 10 8.32 15.89 -11.18
CA GLY A 10 8.01 17.08 -10.37
C GLY A 10 7.38 16.77 -9.01
N TYR A 11 6.80 17.79 -8.38
CA TYR A 11 6.08 17.67 -7.11
C TYR A 11 4.58 17.47 -7.31
N PRO A 12 3.88 16.88 -6.33
CA PRO A 12 4.40 16.32 -5.08
C PRO A 12 5.11 14.97 -5.28
N VAL A 13 5.96 14.62 -4.31
CA VAL A 13 6.65 13.33 -4.23
C VAL A 13 6.37 12.64 -2.90
N MET A 14 6.53 11.32 -2.86
CA MET A 14 6.58 10.53 -1.63
C MET A 14 8.04 10.20 -1.31
N VAL A 15 8.39 10.34 -0.04
CA VAL A 15 9.72 9.99 0.49
C VAL A 15 9.55 8.93 1.54
N LYS A 16 10.35 7.87 1.48
CA LYS A 16 10.29 6.75 2.42
C LYS A 16 11.67 6.15 2.68
N PRO A 17 11.94 5.61 3.88
CA PRO A 17 13.10 4.74 4.11
C PRO A 17 12.98 3.49 3.22
N ARG A 18 14.10 2.96 2.76
CA ARG A 18 14.10 1.77 1.89
C ARG A 18 13.65 0.50 2.63
N GLY A 19 14.08 0.32 3.88
CA GLY A 19 13.95 -0.95 4.61
C GLY A 19 12.85 -0.98 5.66
N GLU A 20 12.12 0.13 5.87
CA GLU A 20 11.09 0.19 6.90
C GLU A 20 9.72 -0.25 6.40
N GLY A 21 8.92 -0.75 7.34
CA GLY A 21 7.52 -1.13 7.11
C GLY A 21 6.52 -0.17 7.77
N SER A 22 5.23 -0.52 7.67
CA SER A 22 4.12 0.17 8.37
C SER A 22 4.03 1.68 8.12
N SER A 23 4.51 2.18 6.99
CA SER A 23 4.60 3.61 6.65
C SER A 23 5.46 4.43 7.63
N LEU A 24 6.36 3.81 8.38
CA LEU A 24 7.27 4.50 9.28
C LEU A 24 8.25 5.36 8.47
N GLY A 25 8.37 6.65 8.83
CA GLY A 25 9.25 7.58 8.13
C GLY A 25 8.78 7.99 6.72
N VAL A 26 7.57 7.61 6.31
CA VAL A 26 6.98 7.99 5.03
C VAL A 26 6.42 9.40 5.11
N SER A 27 6.76 10.25 4.15
CA SER A 27 6.30 11.64 4.07
C SER A 27 5.98 12.04 2.64
N ARG A 28 4.98 12.92 2.48
CA ARG A 28 4.73 13.61 1.23
C ARG A 28 5.46 14.96 1.24
N ALA A 29 6.09 15.30 0.13
CA ALA A 29 6.74 16.59 -0.06
C ALA A 29 6.14 17.32 -1.28
N ASN A 30 5.72 18.57 -1.09
CA ASN A 30 5.07 19.38 -2.11
C ASN A 30 6.02 20.38 -2.78
N ASP A 31 7.21 20.55 -2.20
CA ASP A 31 8.27 21.43 -2.70
C ASP A 31 9.66 20.95 -2.27
N ALA A 32 10.70 21.69 -2.70
CA ALA A 32 12.09 21.35 -2.42
C ALA A 32 12.44 21.41 -0.92
N LEU A 33 11.84 22.34 -0.16
CA LEU A 33 12.10 22.47 1.26
C LEU A 33 11.49 21.30 2.05
N GLU A 34 10.25 20.92 1.71
CA GLU A 34 9.59 19.75 2.27
C GLU A 34 10.34 18.46 1.88
N LEU A 35 10.85 18.37 0.64
CA LEU A 35 11.68 17.24 0.22
C LEU A 35 12.94 17.10 1.08
N GLN A 36 13.67 18.19 1.35
CA GLN A 36 14.85 18.15 2.22
C GLN A 36 14.50 17.61 3.60
N ARG A 37 13.43 18.10 4.21
CA ARG A 37 12.95 17.65 5.52
C ARG A 37 12.53 16.17 5.51
N ALA A 38 11.79 15.77 4.49
CA ALA A 38 11.31 14.40 4.31
C ALA A 38 12.47 13.41 4.13
N VAL A 39 13.49 13.79 3.34
CA VAL A 39 14.69 12.95 3.15
C VAL A 39 15.48 12.85 4.47
N ALA A 40 15.68 13.96 5.19
CA ALA A 40 16.36 13.93 6.49
C ALA A 40 15.62 13.02 7.48
N ALA A 41 14.30 13.11 7.56
CA ALA A 41 13.49 12.26 8.43
C ALA A 41 13.55 10.78 8.03
N ALA A 42 13.51 10.45 6.73
CA ALA A 42 13.65 9.07 6.27
C ALA A 42 15.02 8.47 6.59
N LEU A 43 16.08 9.28 6.51
CA LEU A 43 17.45 8.87 6.84
C LEU A 43 17.71 8.67 8.34
N GLU A 44 16.77 9.03 9.21
CA GLU A 44 16.82 8.65 10.63
C GLU A 44 16.49 7.15 10.83
N TYR A 45 15.86 6.50 9.86
CA TYR A 45 15.43 5.11 9.92
C TYR A 45 16.24 4.16 9.03
N ASP A 46 16.82 4.64 7.93
CA ASP A 46 17.60 3.82 6.98
C ASP A 46 18.70 4.68 6.34
N ASP A 47 19.79 4.08 5.93
CA ASP A 47 20.87 4.75 5.19
C ASP A 47 20.46 5.20 3.77
N VAL A 48 19.30 4.76 3.29
CA VAL A 48 18.77 5.07 1.95
C VAL A 48 17.34 5.55 2.04
N ALA A 49 17.08 6.75 1.51
CA ALA A 49 15.74 7.24 1.26
C ALA A 49 15.34 7.03 -0.21
N ILE A 50 14.12 6.55 -0.43
CA ILE A 50 13.51 6.40 -1.75
C ILE A 50 12.60 7.60 -1.98
N VAL A 51 12.74 8.24 -3.14
CA VAL A 51 11.86 9.34 -3.58
C VAL A 51 11.04 8.84 -4.77
N GLU A 52 9.73 8.83 -4.62
CA GLU A 52 8.80 8.32 -5.61
C GLU A 52 7.84 9.43 -6.07
N ARG A 53 7.35 9.31 -7.28
CA ARG A 53 6.23 10.13 -7.74
C ARG A 53 5.03 9.93 -6.83
N PHE A 54 4.42 11.03 -6.36
CA PHE A 54 3.11 10.94 -5.71
C PHE A 54 2.04 10.59 -6.75
N VAL A 55 1.25 9.58 -6.46
CA VAL A 55 0.11 9.17 -7.28
C VAL A 55 -1.15 9.26 -6.42
N GLU A 56 -2.11 10.04 -6.88
CA GLU A 56 -3.42 10.14 -6.23
C GLU A 56 -4.28 8.93 -6.59
N GLY A 57 -4.84 8.28 -5.58
CA GLY A 57 -5.65 7.08 -5.77
C GLY A 57 -6.21 6.52 -4.48
N VAL A 58 -6.99 5.48 -4.63
CA VAL A 58 -7.56 4.69 -3.53
C VAL A 58 -6.64 3.50 -3.25
N GLU A 59 -6.26 3.30 -2.00
CA GLU A 59 -5.46 2.14 -1.60
C GLU A 59 -6.37 0.91 -1.50
N VAL A 60 -5.96 -0.17 -2.15
CA VAL A 60 -6.69 -1.44 -2.20
C VAL A 60 -5.71 -2.58 -1.93
N ASP A 61 -5.97 -3.34 -0.88
CA ASP A 61 -5.18 -4.51 -0.53
C ASP A 61 -5.87 -5.79 -1.00
N VAL A 62 -5.12 -6.65 -1.66
CA VAL A 62 -5.59 -7.94 -2.16
C VAL A 62 -4.97 -9.07 -1.37
N GLY A 63 -5.82 -9.90 -0.76
CA GLY A 63 -5.40 -11.12 -0.08
C GLY A 63 -5.28 -12.30 -1.04
N ILE A 64 -4.18 -13.02 -0.94
CA ILE A 64 -3.90 -14.22 -1.76
C ILE A 64 -3.45 -15.34 -0.82
N LEU A 65 -3.95 -16.54 -1.05
CA LEU A 65 -3.54 -17.76 -0.35
C LEU A 65 -3.23 -18.84 -1.38
N ASP A 66 -2.00 -19.33 -1.39
CA ASP A 66 -1.51 -20.38 -2.31
C ASP A 66 -1.87 -20.13 -3.77
N GLY A 67 -1.68 -18.88 -4.21
CA GLY A 67 -1.95 -18.47 -5.58
C GLY A 67 -3.45 -18.27 -5.91
N ARG A 68 -4.33 -18.35 -4.91
CA ARG A 68 -5.77 -18.05 -5.04
C ARG A 68 -6.08 -16.68 -4.43
N VAL A 69 -6.71 -15.80 -5.18
CA VAL A 69 -7.21 -14.53 -4.67
C VAL A 69 -8.41 -14.80 -3.74
N LEU A 70 -8.33 -14.28 -2.51
CA LEU A 70 -9.38 -14.39 -1.50
C LEU A 70 -10.37 -13.23 -1.59
N GLY A 71 -9.89 -12.03 -1.92
CA GLY A 71 -10.69 -10.82 -2.02
C GLY A 71 -9.83 -9.57 -2.06
N ALA A 72 -10.50 -8.42 -2.09
CA ALA A 72 -9.85 -7.11 -2.04
C ALA A 72 -10.59 -6.17 -1.08
N ILE A 73 -9.83 -5.47 -0.25
CA ILE A 73 -10.32 -4.49 0.72
C ILE A 73 -9.86 -3.10 0.33
N GLU A 74 -10.76 -2.13 0.34
CA GLU A 74 -10.44 -0.72 0.16
C GLU A 74 -10.12 -0.10 1.51
N ILE A 75 -9.08 0.71 1.53
CA ILE A 75 -8.60 1.45 2.69
C ILE A 75 -8.92 2.92 2.46
N ALA A 76 -9.73 3.51 3.33
CA ALA A 76 -10.17 4.89 3.24
C ALA A 76 -9.78 5.67 4.51
N PRO A 77 -8.56 6.24 4.58
CA PRO A 77 -8.16 7.08 5.68
C PRO A 77 -9.05 8.33 5.76
N LYS A 78 -9.44 8.73 6.95
CA LYS A 78 -10.28 9.93 7.16
C LYS A 78 -9.52 11.24 6.97
N LYS A 79 -8.19 11.18 7.04
CA LYS A 79 -7.29 12.32 6.83
C LYS A 79 -6.03 11.87 6.10
N GLY A 80 -5.56 12.69 5.17
CA GLY A 80 -4.28 12.48 4.50
C GLY A 80 -4.19 11.19 3.69
N PHE A 81 -3.08 10.48 3.86
CA PHE A 81 -2.81 9.16 3.29
C PHE A 81 -2.74 8.10 4.41
N TYR A 82 -2.63 6.82 4.06
CA TYR A 82 -2.61 5.70 5.01
C TYR A 82 -1.23 5.60 5.68
N ASP A 83 -0.94 6.56 6.56
CA ASP A 83 0.28 6.63 7.35
C ASP A 83 0.22 5.75 8.61
N TYR A 84 1.27 5.81 9.43
CA TYR A 84 1.37 5.04 10.66
C TYR A 84 0.21 5.34 11.63
N GLU A 85 -0.17 6.60 11.79
CA GLU A 85 -1.28 6.99 12.66
C GLU A 85 -2.62 6.46 12.15
N ALA A 86 -2.88 6.57 10.83
CA ALA A 86 -4.08 6.05 10.20
C ALA A 86 -4.19 4.52 10.28
N LYS A 87 -3.04 3.81 10.31
CA LYS A 87 -2.98 2.34 10.45
C LYS A 87 -3.33 1.84 11.84
N TYR A 88 -2.88 2.54 12.88
CA TYR A 88 -2.90 2.02 14.24
C TYR A 88 -3.84 2.77 15.20
N THR A 89 -4.40 3.91 14.80
CA THR A 89 -5.37 4.65 15.62
C THR A 89 -6.79 4.20 15.29
N PRO A 90 -7.54 3.62 16.24
CA PRO A 90 -8.91 3.21 16.02
C PRO A 90 -9.80 4.34 15.51
N GLY A 91 -10.57 4.06 14.46
CA GLY A 91 -11.52 5.02 13.89
C GLY A 91 -10.92 6.05 12.91
N MET A 92 -9.60 6.03 12.66
CA MET A 92 -8.96 6.92 11.68
C MET A 92 -9.07 6.43 10.24
N THR A 93 -9.42 5.16 10.05
CA THR A 93 -9.54 4.55 8.71
C THR A 93 -10.82 3.73 8.62
N ASP A 94 -11.56 3.91 7.55
CA ASP A 94 -12.68 3.06 7.19
C ASP A 94 -12.21 2.00 6.19
N TYR A 95 -12.81 0.81 6.27
CA TYR A 95 -12.48 -0.33 5.43
C TYR A 95 -13.73 -0.83 4.71
N PHE A 96 -13.65 -1.01 3.40
CA PHE A 96 -14.77 -1.50 2.60
C PHE A 96 -14.42 -2.81 1.91
N MET A 97 -15.23 -3.83 2.16
CA MET A 97 -15.05 -5.15 1.57
C MET A 97 -16.37 -5.69 0.99
N PRO A 98 -16.43 -6.00 -0.29
CA PRO A 98 -15.38 -5.80 -1.29
C PRO A 98 -15.04 -4.31 -1.49
N ALA A 99 -13.86 -4.02 -2.04
CA ALA A 99 -13.47 -2.66 -2.44
C ALA A 99 -14.53 -2.05 -3.37
N ARG A 100 -14.83 -0.76 -3.18
CA ARG A 100 -15.88 -0.03 -3.91
C ARG A 100 -15.45 0.35 -5.33
N LEU A 101 -15.08 -0.66 -6.11
CA LEU A 101 -14.68 -0.53 -7.50
C LEU A 101 -15.73 -1.16 -8.42
N PRO A 102 -15.89 -0.67 -9.66
CA PRO A 102 -16.67 -1.36 -10.67
C PRO A 102 -16.21 -2.82 -10.85
N PRO A 103 -17.10 -3.81 -11.06
CA PRO A 103 -16.73 -5.23 -11.06
C PRO A 103 -15.58 -5.59 -12.01
N ALA A 104 -15.56 -5.02 -13.22
CA ALA A 104 -14.48 -5.24 -14.18
C ALA A 104 -13.13 -4.73 -13.65
N ARG A 105 -13.13 -3.55 -13.02
CA ARG A 105 -11.92 -2.96 -12.45
C ARG A 105 -11.44 -3.72 -11.23
N LEU A 106 -12.35 -4.15 -10.35
CA LEU A 106 -12.01 -4.99 -9.20
C LEU A 106 -11.31 -6.28 -9.66
N SER A 107 -11.85 -6.93 -10.71
CA SER A 107 -11.21 -8.12 -11.30
C SER A 107 -9.84 -7.80 -11.89
N GLY A 108 -9.67 -6.65 -12.52
CA GLY A 108 -8.37 -6.17 -13.03
C GLY A 108 -7.33 -6.01 -11.92
N VAL A 109 -7.70 -5.33 -10.83
CA VAL A 109 -6.86 -5.13 -9.63
C VAL A 109 -6.45 -6.47 -9.01
N GLN A 110 -7.39 -7.39 -8.84
CA GLN A 110 -7.12 -8.74 -8.31
C GLN A 110 -6.18 -9.54 -9.21
N ASN A 111 -6.35 -9.46 -10.53
CA ASN A 111 -5.46 -10.11 -11.50
C ASN A 111 -4.07 -9.50 -11.49
N LEU A 112 -3.94 -8.17 -11.35
CA LEU A 112 -2.65 -7.49 -11.23
C LEU A 112 -1.92 -7.93 -9.97
N ALA A 113 -2.59 -7.98 -8.83
CA ALA A 113 -2.05 -8.49 -7.57
C ALA A 113 -1.53 -9.93 -7.71
N LEU A 114 -2.32 -10.81 -8.32
CA LEU A 114 -1.92 -12.21 -8.54
C LEU A 114 -0.69 -12.31 -9.46
N ARG A 115 -0.62 -11.48 -10.49
CA ARG A 115 0.55 -11.41 -11.38
C ARG A 115 1.80 -10.92 -10.64
N ALA A 116 1.67 -9.90 -9.78
CA ALA A 116 2.78 -9.39 -8.98
C ALA A 116 3.33 -10.48 -8.02
N ALA A 117 2.44 -11.18 -7.29
CA ALA A 117 2.82 -12.28 -6.42
C ALA A 117 3.53 -13.41 -7.20
N ARG A 118 3.00 -13.80 -8.36
CA ARG A 118 3.62 -14.82 -9.22
C ARG A 118 4.97 -14.42 -9.78
N ALA A 119 5.15 -13.14 -10.15
CA ALA A 119 6.42 -12.62 -10.66
C ALA A 119 7.55 -12.72 -9.65
N LEU A 120 7.22 -12.66 -8.35
CA LEU A 120 8.16 -12.84 -7.24
C LEU A 120 8.30 -14.31 -6.78
N GLY A 121 7.52 -15.23 -7.36
CA GLY A 121 7.53 -16.63 -6.98
C GLY A 121 7.06 -16.91 -5.55
N VAL A 122 6.25 -16.01 -4.96
CA VAL A 122 5.79 -16.15 -3.57
C VAL A 122 4.62 -17.13 -3.47
N THR A 123 4.58 -17.87 -2.35
CA THR A 123 3.55 -18.87 -2.01
C THR A 123 3.02 -18.61 -0.61
N GLY A 124 1.98 -19.36 -0.21
CA GLY A 124 1.36 -19.21 1.10
C GLY A 124 0.46 -17.97 1.18
N ALA A 125 0.43 -17.36 2.35
CA ALA A 125 -0.40 -16.18 2.64
C ALA A 125 0.32 -14.89 2.24
N VAL A 126 -0.24 -14.16 1.29
CA VAL A 126 0.35 -12.95 0.70
C VAL A 126 -0.67 -11.81 0.69
N ARG A 127 -0.23 -10.58 0.98
CA ARG A 127 -1.02 -9.39 0.76
C ARG A 127 -0.30 -8.51 -0.26
N VAL A 128 -1.02 -8.08 -1.27
CA VAL A 128 -0.51 -7.15 -2.28
C VAL A 128 -1.25 -5.83 -2.13
N ASP A 129 -0.50 -4.77 -1.91
CA ASP A 129 -1.02 -3.43 -1.68
C ASP A 129 -0.92 -2.64 -2.99
N LEU A 130 -2.02 -2.07 -3.43
CA LEU A 130 -2.15 -1.38 -4.71
C LEU A 130 -2.76 0.01 -4.53
N LEU A 131 -2.40 0.91 -5.43
CA LEU A 131 -3.02 2.22 -5.56
C LEU A 131 -3.83 2.25 -6.86
N VAL A 132 -5.14 2.50 -6.75
CA VAL A 132 -6.09 2.54 -7.87
C VAL A 132 -6.45 4.00 -8.13
N THR A 133 -6.04 4.53 -9.28
CA THR A 133 -6.32 5.93 -9.64
C THR A 133 -7.75 6.13 -10.13
N SER A 134 -8.21 7.37 -10.21
CA SER A 134 -9.49 7.71 -10.84
C SER A 134 -9.52 7.46 -12.35
N GLY A 135 -8.33 7.39 -12.99
CA GLY A 135 -8.14 6.98 -14.38
C GLY A 135 -8.12 5.46 -14.55
N GLU A 136 -7.40 4.98 -15.56
CA GLU A 136 -7.32 3.53 -15.90
C GLU A 136 -6.10 2.82 -15.32
N ASN A 137 -5.27 3.52 -14.52
CA ASN A 137 -4.02 2.96 -14.02
C ASN A 137 -4.15 2.43 -12.60
N GLU A 138 -3.54 1.28 -12.37
CA GLU A 138 -3.27 0.69 -11.06
C GLU A 138 -1.77 0.53 -10.88
N TYR A 139 -1.31 0.79 -9.66
CA TYR A 139 0.10 0.66 -9.29
C TYR A 139 0.23 -0.32 -8.13
N VAL A 140 1.11 -1.30 -8.27
CA VAL A 140 1.51 -2.15 -7.15
C VAL A 140 2.47 -1.34 -6.28
N LEU A 141 2.12 -1.15 -5.01
CA LEU A 141 2.97 -0.49 -4.04
C LEU A 141 3.96 -1.48 -3.44
N GLU A 142 3.46 -2.60 -2.95
CA GLU A 142 4.29 -3.64 -2.35
C GLU A 142 3.63 -5.03 -2.38
N VAL A 143 4.45 -6.07 -2.22
CA VAL A 143 4.01 -7.45 -2.01
C VAL A 143 4.52 -7.92 -0.67
N ASN A 144 3.59 -8.10 0.27
CA ASN A 144 3.89 -8.54 1.62
C ASN A 144 3.87 -10.07 1.70
N THR A 145 5.05 -10.67 1.79
CA THR A 145 5.24 -12.13 1.86
C THR A 145 5.09 -12.69 3.28
N LEU A 146 5.07 -11.82 4.28
CA LEU A 146 4.78 -12.13 5.67
C LEU A 146 3.83 -11.07 6.25
N PRO A 147 2.58 -11.01 5.75
CA PRO A 147 1.62 -10.00 6.18
C PRO A 147 1.22 -10.20 7.63
N GLY A 148 0.77 -9.12 8.28
CA GLY A 148 0.25 -9.20 9.65
C GLY A 148 -0.89 -10.21 9.78
N MET A 149 -0.84 -11.02 10.82
CA MET A 149 -1.78 -12.13 11.09
C MET A 149 -2.45 -11.96 12.47
N THR A 150 -2.75 -10.73 12.89
CA THR A 150 -3.57 -10.47 14.08
C THR A 150 -5.05 -10.38 13.69
N GLN A 151 -5.95 -10.46 14.66
CA GLN A 151 -7.39 -10.30 14.41
C GLN A 151 -7.77 -8.97 13.75
N THR A 152 -6.95 -7.93 13.93
CA THR A 152 -7.16 -6.61 13.33
C THR A 152 -6.48 -6.45 11.97
N SER A 153 -5.60 -7.37 11.58
CA SER A 153 -4.86 -7.33 10.32
C SER A 153 -5.78 -7.51 9.11
N LEU A 154 -5.37 -6.94 7.97
CA LEU A 154 -6.19 -6.90 6.76
C LEU A 154 -6.33 -8.27 6.09
N LEU A 155 -5.24 -9.07 6.02
CA LEU A 155 -5.33 -10.38 5.40
C LEU A 155 -6.32 -11.32 6.11
N PRO A 156 -6.32 -11.46 7.45
CA PRO A 156 -7.37 -12.22 8.13
C PRO A 156 -8.79 -11.72 7.87
N LYS A 157 -9.00 -10.40 7.77
CA LYS A 157 -10.30 -9.83 7.40
C LYS A 157 -10.73 -10.25 6.00
N ILE A 158 -9.81 -10.20 5.03
CA ILE A 158 -10.05 -10.64 3.66
C ILE A 158 -10.36 -12.14 3.64
N ALA A 159 -9.58 -12.95 4.36
CA ALA A 159 -9.78 -14.40 4.45
C ALA A 159 -11.14 -14.75 5.08
N ALA A 160 -11.56 -14.03 6.12
CA ALA A 160 -12.86 -14.23 6.74
C ALA A 160 -14.02 -13.99 5.74
N SER A 161 -13.91 -12.98 4.86
CA SER A 161 -14.91 -12.73 3.82
C SER A 161 -14.96 -13.85 2.76
N ALA A 162 -13.87 -14.60 2.61
CA ALA A 162 -13.77 -15.76 1.71
C ALA A 162 -14.16 -17.08 2.41
N GLY A 163 -14.62 -17.04 3.68
CA GLY A 163 -15.12 -18.19 4.43
C GLY A 163 -14.08 -18.93 5.29
N TYR A 164 -12.89 -18.35 5.47
CA TYR A 164 -11.89 -18.86 6.40
C TYR A 164 -12.14 -18.31 7.80
N ASP A 165 -12.06 -19.13 8.82
CA ASP A 165 -11.98 -18.63 10.19
C ASP A 165 -10.53 -18.26 10.55
N PHE A 166 -10.35 -17.57 11.69
CA PHE A 166 -9.02 -17.10 12.10
C PHE A 166 -8.06 -18.25 12.48
N GLY A 167 -8.57 -19.40 12.77
CA GLY A 167 -7.79 -20.59 13.15
C GLY A 167 -7.45 -21.51 11.98
N ALA A 168 -8.05 -21.23 10.82
CA ALA A 168 -7.79 -22.02 9.61
C ALA A 168 -6.52 -21.54 8.91
#